data_fb10237d1eae00acc01872c7f3e1063c
#
_entry.id   fb10237d1eae00acc01872c7f3e1063c
#
_cell.length_a   1.000
_cell.length_b   1.000
_cell.length_c   1.000
_cell.angle_alpha   90.00
_cell.angle_beta   90.00
_cell.angle_gamma   90.00
#
_symmetry.space_group_name_H-M   'P 1'
#
loop_
_entity.id
_entity.type
_entity.pdbx_description
1 polymer ?
#
loop_
_entity_poly.entity_id
_entity_poly.type
_entity_poly.pdbx_seq_one_letter_code
_entity_poly.pdbx_strand_id
1 'polypeptide(L)'
;MNETVCPPQEPQLQVSGNRKKQLLQISGLLLALWLCLLAAGYVIGWSASRGREVQSTAPKPRSVKVIKSENAALKKKLQVLGPRGLYIVIDTADNVLYLKEGIKTSLKATVSAGSGSLLVEPSGTRRWIFDTPRGEFTVESKFVKPAWVKPDWAFIEEGKPIPKNPKDRVELGMLGEYALGFGDGYFIHGTLYTRLLGKNITHGCVRVGDEDLKIVYRTATLGTRVLIF
;
A
#
# COMPACT_ATOMS: atom_id res chain seq x y z
N MET A 1 -54.49 3.65 -86.86
CA MET A 1 -55.11 4.13 -85.62
C MET A 1 -54.04 4.20 -84.58
N ASN A 2 -53.46 5.39 -84.42
CA ASN A 2 -52.41 5.63 -83.40
C ASN A 2 -53.01 6.56 -82.38
N GLU A 3 -53.28 6.05 -81.19
CA GLU A 3 -53.60 6.86 -80.03
C GLU A 3 -52.31 7.28 -79.30
N THR A 4 -52.05 8.54 -79.29
CA THR A 4 -50.99 9.24 -78.59
C THR A 4 -51.47 9.51 -77.16
N VAL A 5 -50.90 8.80 -76.15
CA VAL A 5 -51.19 9.04 -74.72
C VAL A 5 -50.27 10.14 -74.24
N CYS A 6 -50.84 11.26 -73.74
CA CYS A 6 -50.15 12.38 -73.11
C CYS A 6 -49.76 12.03 -71.65
N PRO A 7 -48.54 12.33 -71.19
CA PRO A 7 -48.13 12.07 -69.78
C PRO A 7 -48.73 13.14 -68.85
N PRO A 8 -49.03 12.79 -67.57
CA PRO A 8 -49.59 13.70 -66.61
C PRO A 8 -48.56 14.74 -66.10
N GLN A 9 -49.05 16.01 -66.07
CA GLN A 9 -48.27 17.14 -65.52
C GLN A 9 -48.23 17.07 -63.98
N GLU A 10 -47.03 17.12 -63.42
CA GLU A 10 -46.79 17.29 -61.97
C GLU A 10 -47.20 18.72 -61.52
N PRO A 11 -47.85 18.86 -60.37
CA PRO A 11 -48.23 20.19 -59.85
C PRO A 11 -47.01 20.91 -59.28
N GLN A 12 -46.64 22.00 -59.89
CA GLN A 12 -45.66 22.95 -59.40
C GLN A 12 -46.18 23.66 -58.14
N LEU A 13 -45.63 23.32 -56.96
CA LEU A 13 -45.92 24.03 -55.73
C LEU A 13 -45.21 25.40 -55.74
N GLN A 14 -46.03 26.48 -56.12
CA GLN A 14 -45.61 27.87 -55.93
C GLN A 14 -45.56 28.18 -54.45
N VAL A 15 -44.34 28.17 -53.86
CA VAL A 15 -44.12 28.66 -52.50
C VAL A 15 -44.23 30.19 -52.50
N SER A 16 -45.34 30.68 -51.94
CA SER A 16 -45.64 32.09 -51.76
C SER A 16 -44.49 32.87 -51.16
N GLY A 17 -44.06 33.98 -51.81
CA GLY A 17 -42.88 34.79 -51.35
C GLY A 17 -42.98 35.33 -49.92
N ASN A 18 -44.16 35.28 -49.30
CA ASN A 18 -44.37 35.67 -47.91
C ASN A 18 -43.79 34.66 -46.90
N ARG A 19 -43.81 33.35 -47.21
CA ARG A 19 -43.21 32.32 -46.34
C ARG A 19 -41.68 32.40 -46.31
N LYS A 20 -41.02 32.76 -47.40
CA LYS A 20 -39.59 32.98 -47.47
C LYS A 20 -39.16 34.17 -46.61
N LYS A 21 -39.90 35.27 -46.60
CA LYS A 21 -39.62 36.42 -45.74
C LYS A 21 -39.84 36.11 -44.27
N GLN A 22 -40.85 35.33 -43.89
CA GLN A 22 -41.06 34.86 -42.50
C GLN A 22 -39.98 33.92 -42.03
N LEU A 23 -39.57 32.98 -42.86
CA LEU A 23 -38.46 32.06 -42.54
C LEU A 23 -37.11 32.79 -42.32
N LEU A 24 -36.81 33.81 -43.14
CA LEU A 24 -35.63 34.65 -42.97
C LEU A 24 -35.68 35.47 -41.66
N GLN A 25 -36.86 36.00 -41.31
CA GLN A 25 -37.03 36.74 -40.06
C GLN A 25 -36.88 35.83 -38.82
N ILE A 26 -37.42 34.59 -38.84
CA ILE A 26 -37.32 33.63 -37.78
C ILE A 26 -35.86 33.16 -37.64
N SER A 27 -35.16 32.88 -38.74
CA SER A 27 -33.75 32.48 -38.70
C SER A 27 -32.85 33.60 -38.18
N GLY A 28 -33.13 34.86 -38.53
CA GLY A 28 -32.42 36.03 -38.00
C GLY A 28 -32.61 36.23 -36.50
N LEU A 29 -33.85 36.03 -36.00
CA LEU A 29 -34.14 36.06 -34.56
C LEU A 29 -33.45 34.93 -33.77
N LEU A 30 -33.44 33.71 -34.31
CA LEU A 30 -32.75 32.58 -33.69
C LEU A 30 -31.22 32.78 -33.65
N LEU A 31 -30.65 33.36 -34.71
CA LEU A 31 -29.23 33.69 -34.75
C LEU A 31 -28.87 34.78 -33.71
N ALA A 32 -29.70 35.81 -33.61
CA ALA A 32 -29.54 36.89 -32.64
C ALA A 32 -29.62 36.34 -31.19
N LEU A 33 -30.61 35.47 -30.91
CA LEU A 33 -30.75 34.81 -29.61
C LEU A 33 -29.54 33.95 -29.27
N TRP A 34 -29.04 33.18 -30.25
CA TRP A 34 -27.84 32.34 -30.07
C TRP A 34 -26.58 33.18 -29.77
N LEU A 35 -26.39 34.31 -30.49
CA LEU A 35 -25.28 35.24 -30.22
C LEU A 35 -25.41 35.90 -28.85
N CYS A 36 -26.62 36.25 -28.40
CA CYS A 36 -26.85 36.76 -27.04
C CYS A 36 -26.49 35.74 -25.95
N LEU A 37 -26.84 34.46 -26.16
CA LEU A 37 -26.50 33.39 -25.24
C LEU A 37 -24.97 33.15 -25.16
N LEU A 38 -24.28 33.22 -26.30
CA LEU A 38 -22.82 33.14 -26.35
C LEU A 38 -22.16 34.33 -25.63
N ALA A 39 -22.66 35.55 -25.86
CA ALA A 39 -22.16 36.74 -25.17
C ALA A 39 -22.40 36.68 -23.66
N ALA A 40 -23.60 36.24 -23.24
CA ALA A 40 -23.92 36.04 -21.83
C ALA A 40 -23.00 34.96 -21.19
N GLY A 41 -22.79 33.81 -21.86
CA GLY A 41 -21.86 32.76 -21.41
C GLY A 41 -20.43 33.27 -21.28
N TYR A 42 -19.98 34.08 -22.24
CA TYR A 42 -18.65 34.70 -22.18
C TYR A 42 -18.50 35.66 -21.00
N VAL A 43 -19.50 36.54 -20.78
CA VAL A 43 -19.49 37.49 -19.66
C VAL A 43 -19.52 36.77 -18.30
N ILE A 44 -20.37 35.73 -18.20
CA ILE A 44 -20.42 34.89 -16.95
C ILE A 44 -19.08 34.16 -16.73
N GLY A 45 -18.51 33.55 -17.77
CA GLY A 45 -17.23 32.90 -17.73
C GLY A 45 -16.10 33.86 -17.34
N TRP A 46 -16.11 35.07 -17.92
CA TRP A 46 -15.10 36.09 -17.61
C TRP A 46 -15.23 36.65 -16.19
N SER A 47 -16.47 36.88 -15.71
CA SER A 47 -16.71 37.30 -14.32
C SER A 47 -16.35 36.22 -13.31
N ALA A 48 -16.61 34.94 -13.62
CA ALA A 48 -16.27 33.81 -12.80
C ALA A 48 -14.71 33.58 -12.71
N SER A 49 -14.01 33.87 -13.83
CA SER A 49 -12.55 33.78 -13.84
C SER A 49 -11.86 34.93 -13.07
N ARG A 50 -12.47 36.11 -13.05
CA ARG A 50 -11.96 37.26 -12.27
C ARG A 50 -12.21 37.13 -10.76
N GLY A 51 -13.25 36.41 -10.34
CA GLY A 51 -13.57 36.18 -8.92
C GLY A 51 -12.74 35.08 -8.25
N ARG A 52 -11.96 34.33 -9.00
CA ARG A 52 -11.00 33.35 -8.46
C ARG A 52 -9.58 33.89 -8.42
N GLU A 53 -9.38 35.00 -7.74
CA GLU A 53 -8.10 35.17 -7.05
C GLU A 53 -8.09 34.07 -5.97
N VAL A 54 -7.45 32.94 -6.29
CA VAL A 54 -7.01 31.99 -5.27
C VAL A 54 -6.08 32.81 -4.38
N GLN A 55 -6.64 33.37 -3.30
CA GLN A 55 -5.81 33.82 -2.19
C GLN A 55 -4.98 32.60 -1.81
N SER A 56 -3.79 32.51 -2.39
CA SER A 56 -2.74 31.65 -1.90
C SER A 56 -2.48 32.12 -0.46
N THR A 57 -3.24 31.56 0.48
CA THR A 57 -2.89 31.62 1.88
C THR A 57 -1.67 30.73 2.08
N ALA A 58 -0.55 31.13 1.43
CA ALA A 58 0.75 30.61 1.80
C ALA A 58 0.85 30.83 3.31
N PRO A 59 1.00 29.80 4.13
CA PRO A 59 1.04 29.95 5.57
C PRO A 59 2.19 30.91 5.88
N LYS A 60 1.89 31.99 6.64
CA LYS A 60 2.85 32.99 7.03
C LYS A 60 4.11 32.28 7.56
N PRO A 61 5.33 32.61 7.09
CA PRO A 61 6.53 31.91 7.49
C PRO A 61 6.65 31.93 9.01
N ARG A 62 6.58 30.74 9.63
CA ARG A 62 6.68 30.59 11.08
C ARG A 62 8.12 30.84 11.52
N SER A 63 8.31 31.57 12.61
CA SER A 63 9.64 31.76 13.20
C SER A 63 10.26 30.39 13.54
N VAL A 64 11.56 30.23 13.26
CA VAL A 64 12.34 29.03 13.61
C VAL A 64 12.22 28.69 15.11
N LYS A 65 12.11 29.69 15.97
CA LYS A 65 11.92 29.51 17.42
C LYS A 65 10.57 28.83 17.73
N VAL A 66 9.49 29.24 17.05
CA VAL A 66 8.16 28.63 17.21
C VAL A 66 8.18 27.19 16.72
N ILE A 67 8.77 26.92 15.56
CA ILE A 67 8.87 25.55 15.02
C ILE A 67 9.68 24.65 15.96
N LYS A 68 10.77 25.13 16.52
CA LYS A 68 11.58 24.36 17.50
C LYS A 68 10.79 24.06 18.77
N SER A 69 10.02 25.01 19.29
CA SER A 69 9.19 24.77 20.51
C SER A 69 8.04 23.80 20.23
N GLU A 70 7.36 23.92 19.09
CA GLU A 70 6.31 22.98 18.68
C GLU A 70 6.87 21.57 18.49
N ASN A 71 8.02 21.42 17.83
CA ASN A 71 8.70 20.13 17.68
C ASN A 71 9.10 19.50 19.02
N ALA A 72 9.57 20.29 19.97
CA ALA A 72 9.90 19.81 21.32
C ALA A 72 8.65 19.34 22.06
N ALA A 73 7.55 20.08 21.96
CA ALA A 73 6.27 19.71 22.57
C ALA A 73 5.68 18.43 21.93
N LEU A 74 5.74 18.31 20.59
CA LEU A 74 5.29 17.12 19.87
C LEU A 74 6.14 15.89 20.21
N LYS A 75 7.47 16.04 20.26
CA LYS A 75 8.36 14.96 20.71
C LYS A 75 8.01 14.47 22.10
N LYS A 76 7.75 15.39 23.04
CA LYS A 76 7.32 15.02 24.40
C LYS A 76 5.99 14.26 24.40
N LYS A 77 5.01 14.69 23.58
CA LYS A 77 3.74 13.96 23.43
C LYS A 77 3.93 12.56 22.86
N LEU A 78 4.76 12.42 21.82
CA LEU A 78 5.09 11.11 21.21
C LEU A 78 5.78 10.18 22.22
N GLN A 79 6.68 10.72 23.07
CA GLN A 79 7.32 9.93 24.14
C GLN A 79 6.31 9.32 25.12
N VAL A 80 5.25 10.05 25.43
CA VAL A 80 4.20 9.56 26.35
C VAL A 80 3.31 8.51 25.70
N LEU A 81 3.09 8.61 24.37
CA LEU A 81 2.25 7.67 23.60
C LEU A 81 3.01 6.42 23.14
N GLY A 82 4.34 6.50 23.06
CA GLY A 82 5.17 5.37 22.65
C GLY A 82 5.25 4.26 23.70
N PRO A 83 5.68 3.05 23.30
CA PRO A 83 5.94 1.95 24.25
C PRO A 83 6.93 2.38 25.32
N ARG A 84 6.63 2.03 26.57
CA ARG A 84 7.58 2.23 27.68
C ARG A 84 8.57 1.06 27.70
N GLY A 85 9.85 1.35 28.04
CA GLY A 85 10.90 0.36 28.11
C GLY A 85 11.41 -0.06 26.71
N LEU A 86 11.97 -1.26 26.66
CA LEU A 86 12.52 -1.85 25.46
C LEU A 86 11.45 -2.43 24.56
N TYR A 87 11.56 -2.22 23.25
CA TYR A 87 10.69 -2.82 22.23
C TYR A 87 11.41 -2.99 20.91
N ILE A 88 10.92 -3.92 20.11
CA ILE A 88 11.39 -4.20 18.76
C ILE A 88 10.40 -3.60 17.77
N VAL A 89 10.91 -2.99 16.72
CA VAL A 89 10.09 -2.51 15.58
C VAL A 89 10.60 -3.18 14.32
N ILE A 90 9.75 -3.78 13.53
CA ILE A 90 10.07 -4.40 12.25
C ILE A 90 9.29 -3.68 11.16
N ASP A 91 10.03 -3.04 10.28
CA ASP A 91 9.55 -2.44 9.05
C ASP A 91 9.72 -3.46 7.91
N THR A 92 8.60 -4.06 7.48
CA THR A 92 8.62 -5.09 6.43
C THR A 92 8.75 -4.50 5.03
N ALA A 93 8.46 -3.21 4.85
CA ALA A 93 8.61 -2.53 3.58
C ALA A 93 10.09 -2.19 3.30
N ASP A 94 10.79 -1.68 4.32
CA ASP A 94 12.21 -1.33 4.21
C ASP A 94 13.15 -2.50 4.61
N ASN A 95 12.60 -3.62 5.11
CA ASN A 95 13.35 -4.77 5.62
C ASN A 95 14.36 -4.38 6.71
N VAL A 96 13.88 -3.66 7.72
CA VAL A 96 14.71 -3.17 8.83
C VAL A 96 14.08 -3.52 10.17
N LEU A 97 14.91 -4.00 11.09
CA LEU A 97 14.59 -4.16 12.50
C LEU A 97 15.24 -3.05 13.31
N TYR A 98 14.47 -2.42 14.16
CA TYR A 98 14.96 -1.46 15.15
C TYR A 98 14.77 -2.03 16.56
N LEU A 99 15.81 -1.98 17.38
CA LEU A 99 15.72 -2.16 18.82
C LEU A 99 15.66 -0.77 19.46
N LYS A 100 14.60 -0.51 20.21
CA LYS A 100 14.31 0.84 20.72
C LYS A 100 13.99 0.83 22.20
N GLU A 101 14.35 1.93 22.84
CA GLU A 101 13.95 2.24 24.21
C GLU A 101 13.38 3.66 24.24
N GLY A 102 12.08 3.80 24.41
CA GLY A 102 11.38 5.06 24.17
C GLY A 102 11.64 5.58 22.75
N ILE A 103 12.18 6.77 22.61
CA ILE A 103 12.54 7.36 21.30
C ILE A 103 13.95 6.97 20.81
N LYS A 104 14.78 6.42 21.70
CA LYS A 104 16.16 6.06 21.36
C LYS A 104 16.18 4.77 20.58
N THR A 105 16.91 4.74 19.46
CA THR A 105 17.24 3.53 18.71
C THR A 105 18.63 3.05 19.16
N SER A 106 18.72 1.86 19.70
CA SER A 106 19.98 1.24 20.14
C SER A 106 20.60 0.34 19.07
N LEU A 107 19.76 -0.24 18.19
CA LEU A 107 20.18 -1.04 17.04
C LEU A 107 19.28 -0.76 15.83
N LYS A 108 19.89 -0.74 14.65
CA LYS A 108 19.23 -0.81 13.36
C LYS A 108 19.86 -1.93 12.56
N ALA A 109 19.12 -2.99 12.27
CA ALA A 109 19.58 -4.18 11.57
C ALA A 109 18.82 -4.39 10.26
N THR A 110 19.52 -4.83 9.22
CA THR A 110 18.88 -5.27 7.98
C THR A 110 18.32 -6.68 8.20
N VAL A 111 17.06 -6.89 7.79
CA VAL A 111 16.35 -8.15 7.96
C VAL A 111 15.76 -8.64 6.64
N SER A 112 15.21 -9.85 6.64
CA SER A 112 14.34 -10.34 5.57
C SER A 112 13.00 -10.74 6.14
N ALA A 113 11.92 -10.34 5.47
CA ALA A 113 10.55 -10.61 5.88
C ALA A 113 9.85 -11.55 4.88
N GLY A 114 8.59 -11.86 5.14
CA GLY A 114 7.73 -12.70 4.31
C GLY A 114 7.64 -12.22 2.88
N SER A 115 7.63 -13.17 1.95
CA SER A 115 7.59 -12.91 0.51
C SER A 115 6.23 -12.43 0.00
N GLY A 116 5.16 -12.66 0.76
CA GLY A 116 3.78 -12.47 0.31
C GLY A 116 3.34 -13.49 -0.74
N SER A 117 4.16 -14.49 -1.07
CA SER A 117 3.83 -15.50 -2.08
C SER A 117 2.74 -16.46 -1.57
N LEU A 118 1.96 -17.01 -2.52
CA LEU A 118 0.93 -17.99 -2.25
C LEU A 118 1.41 -19.38 -2.67
N LEU A 119 1.40 -20.32 -1.74
CA LEU A 119 1.54 -21.75 -2.01
C LEU A 119 0.16 -22.42 -1.95
N VAL A 120 -0.19 -23.16 -2.97
CA VAL A 120 -1.41 -23.98 -3.02
C VAL A 120 -1.00 -25.45 -3.09
N GLU A 121 -1.56 -26.25 -2.19
CA GLU A 121 -1.37 -27.71 -2.24
C GLU A 121 -1.90 -28.28 -3.56
N PRO A 122 -1.28 -29.31 -4.17
CA PRO A 122 -1.73 -29.89 -5.42
C PRO A 122 -3.20 -30.38 -5.40
N SER A 123 -3.70 -30.79 -4.23
CA SER A 123 -5.11 -31.13 -4.03
C SER A 123 -6.07 -29.92 -4.08
N GLY A 124 -5.54 -28.69 -3.96
CA GLY A 124 -6.33 -27.46 -3.83
C GLY A 124 -6.97 -27.24 -2.46
N THR A 125 -6.80 -28.19 -1.51
CA THR A 125 -7.47 -28.15 -0.21
C THR A 125 -6.88 -27.13 0.74
N ARG A 126 -5.53 -27.00 0.76
CA ARG A 126 -4.80 -26.11 1.65
C ARG A 126 -4.05 -25.05 0.85
N ARG A 127 -3.96 -23.85 1.43
CA ARG A 127 -3.19 -22.74 0.88
C ARG A 127 -2.49 -21.98 1.98
N TRP A 128 -1.29 -21.44 1.70
CA TRP A 128 -0.50 -20.65 2.62
C TRP A 128 -0.07 -19.37 1.94
N ILE A 129 -0.22 -18.27 2.65
CA ILE A 129 0.33 -16.96 2.25
C ILE A 129 1.55 -16.75 3.13
N PHE A 130 2.70 -16.57 2.51
CA PHE A 130 3.98 -16.42 3.21
C PHE A 130 4.27 -14.96 3.56
N ASP A 131 3.40 -14.38 4.37
CA ASP A 131 3.53 -12.99 4.82
C ASP A 131 3.99 -12.92 6.28
N THR A 132 4.77 -11.90 6.62
CA THR A 132 5.07 -11.59 8.02
C THR A 132 3.85 -10.88 8.61
N PRO A 133 3.26 -11.39 9.73
CA PRO A 133 2.07 -10.80 10.29
C PRO A 133 2.35 -9.38 10.80
N ARG A 134 1.45 -8.46 10.50
CA ARG A 134 1.52 -7.06 10.94
C ARG A 134 0.70 -6.85 12.19
N GLY A 135 1.17 -5.97 13.07
CA GLY A 135 0.49 -5.66 14.32
C GLY A 135 1.42 -5.58 15.52
N GLU A 136 0.84 -5.78 16.67
CA GLU A 136 1.54 -5.77 17.95
C GLU A 136 1.60 -7.18 18.53
N PHE A 137 2.82 -7.63 18.81
CA PHE A 137 3.16 -8.93 19.36
C PHE A 137 4.06 -8.77 20.59
N THR A 138 4.39 -9.89 21.23
CA THR A 138 5.38 -9.93 22.30
C THR A 138 6.34 -11.10 22.09
N VAL A 139 7.54 -10.99 22.61
CA VAL A 139 8.47 -12.13 22.67
C VAL A 139 7.91 -13.16 23.65
N GLU A 140 7.47 -14.31 23.14
CA GLU A 140 6.86 -15.39 23.92
C GLU A 140 7.85 -16.49 24.28
N SER A 141 8.87 -16.67 23.46
CA SER A 141 9.88 -17.71 23.67
C SER A 141 11.25 -17.30 23.14
N LYS A 142 12.29 -17.89 23.72
CA LYS A 142 13.68 -17.65 23.32
C LYS A 142 14.43 -18.96 23.28
N PHE A 143 15.17 -19.20 22.21
CA PHE A 143 15.90 -20.45 22.00
C PHE A 143 17.34 -20.16 21.62
N VAL A 144 18.23 -21.04 22.11
CA VAL A 144 19.64 -21.14 21.70
C VAL A 144 19.77 -22.40 20.85
N LYS A 145 20.40 -22.30 19.69
CA LYS A 145 20.54 -23.39 18.71
C LYS A 145 19.21 -24.08 18.42
N PRO A 146 18.19 -23.31 17.99
CA PRO A 146 16.86 -23.86 17.78
C PRO A 146 16.85 -24.90 16.67
N ALA A 147 16.08 -25.98 16.89
CA ALA A 147 15.74 -26.92 15.85
C ALA A 147 14.53 -26.39 15.05
N TRP A 148 14.61 -26.46 13.76
CA TRP A 148 13.45 -26.14 12.91
C TRP A 148 12.62 -27.41 12.70
N VAL A 149 11.36 -27.39 13.14
CA VAL A 149 10.40 -28.44 12.85
C VAL A 149 9.69 -28.05 11.56
N LYS A 150 10.05 -28.70 10.48
CA LYS A 150 9.54 -28.44 9.12
C LYS A 150 8.02 -28.61 9.08
N PRO A 151 7.24 -27.56 8.74
CA PRO A 151 5.81 -27.67 8.59
C PRO A 151 5.43 -28.34 7.25
N ASP A 152 4.18 -28.73 7.09
CA ASP A 152 3.69 -29.43 5.90
C ASP A 152 3.98 -28.70 4.61
N TRP A 153 3.79 -27.36 4.61
CA TRP A 153 4.01 -26.53 3.44
C TRP A 153 5.43 -26.64 2.88
N ALA A 154 6.43 -26.83 3.75
CA ALA A 154 7.82 -26.91 3.30
C ALA A 154 8.09 -28.20 2.51
N PHE A 155 7.45 -29.32 2.86
CA PHE A 155 7.51 -30.56 2.07
C PHE A 155 6.76 -30.43 0.76
N ILE A 156 5.60 -29.76 0.77
CA ILE A 156 4.77 -29.53 -0.42
C ILE A 156 5.52 -28.64 -1.41
N GLU A 157 6.15 -27.56 -0.95
CA GLU A 157 6.95 -26.65 -1.78
C GLU A 157 8.15 -27.38 -2.41
N GLU A 158 8.77 -28.31 -1.69
CA GLU A 158 9.86 -29.15 -2.18
C GLU A 158 9.40 -30.32 -3.07
N GLY A 159 8.09 -30.52 -3.26
CA GLY A 159 7.53 -31.67 -3.99
C GLY A 159 7.81 -33.02 -3.29
N LYS A 160 8.01 -33.01 -1.97
CA LYS A 160 8.31 -34.18 -1.15
C LYS A 160 7.09 -34.67 -0.38
N PRO A 161 7.01 -36.00 -0.09
CA PRO A 161 5.96 -36.53 0.78
C PRO A 161 6.14 -35.99 2.21
N ILE A 162 5.01 -35.71 2.88
CA ILE A 162 5.00 -35.26 4.27
C ILE A 162 5.31 -36.44 5.18
N PRO A 163 6.38 -36.41 5.99
CA PRO A 163 6.73 -37.49 6.89
C PRO A 163 5.67 -37.69 7.98
N LYS A 164 5.31 -38.94 8.24
CA LYS A 164 4.41 -39.31 9.34
C LYS A 164 5.11 -39.22 10.71
N ASN A 165 6.41 -39.54 10.77
CA ASN A 165 7.17 -39.46 11.99
C ASN A 165 7.66 -38.00 12.23
N PRO A 166 7.31 -37.37 13.35
CA PRO A 166 7.75 -35.99 13.66
C PRO A 166 9.27 -35.80 13.69
N LYS A 167 10.04 -36.86 14.04
CA LYS A 167 11.51 -36.79 14.06
C LYS A 167 12.13 -36.53 12.69
N ASP A 168 11.45 -36.99 11.62
CA ASP A 168 11.92 -36.81 10.24
C ASP A 168 11.65 -35.40 9.69
N ARG A 169 11.02 -34.54 10.49
CA ARG A 169 10.74 -33.15 10.17
C ARG A 169 11.74 -32.17 10.79
N VAL A 170 12.68 -32.66 11.62
CA VAL A 170 13.57 -31.79 12.38
C VAL A 170 14.83 -31.50 11.58
N GLU A 171 15.11 -30.21 11.37
CA GLU A 171 16.36 -29.74 10.77
C GLU A 171 17.10 -28.84 11.73
N LEU A 172 18.41 -29.10 11.92
CA LEU A 172 19.28 -28.31 12.79
C LEU A 172 20.00 -27.22 11.98
N GLY A 173 20.30 -26.10 12.65
CA GLY A 173 21.10 -25.01 12.08
C GLY A 173 20.36 -24.08 11.15
N MET A 174 19.14 -24.40 10.67
CA MET A 174 18.39 -23.58 9.72
C MET A 174 17.96 -22.22 10.27
N LEU A 175 17.76 -22.13 11.58
CA LEU A 175 17.33 -20.91 12.27
C LEU A 175 18.50 -20.13 12.90
N GLY A 176 19.75 -20.54 12.66
CA GLY A 176 20.94 -19.91 13.23
C GLY A 176 21.13 -20.22 14.73
N GLU A 177 21.95 -19.41 15.42
CA GLU A 177 22.31 -19.60 16.82
C GLU A 177 21.19 -19.20 17.79
N TYR A 178 20.30 -18.30 17.43
CA TYR A 178 19.25 -17.76 18.29
C TYR A 178 17.92 -17.65 17.57
N ALA A 179 16.83 -17.80 18.33
CA ALA A 179 15.49 -17.45 17.86
C ALA A 179 14.65 -16.85 18.98
N LEU A 180 13.82 -15.86 18.63
CA LEU A 180 12.80 -15.28 19.49
C LEU A 180 11.44 -15.51 18.82
N GLY A 181 10.57 -16.30 19.47
CA GLY A 181 9.19 -16.53 19.00
C GLY A 181 8.29 -15.36 19.42
N PHE A 182 7.42 -14.92 18.51
CA PHE A 182 6.49 -13.82 18.78
C PHE A 182 5.02 -14.17 18.49
N GLY A 183 4.71 -15.46 18.45
CA GLY A 183 3.35 -16.00 18.28
C GLY A 183 3.19 -16.81 17.00
N ASP A 184 2.21 -17.70 16.98
CA ASP A 184 1.74 -18.50 15.83
C ASP A 184 2.85 -19.21 15.03
N GLY A 185 3.96 -19.58 15.71
CA GLY A 185 5.10 -20.23 15.08
C GLY A 185 6.02 -19.30 14.28
N TYR A 186 5.84 -17.98 14.38
CA TYR A 186 6.74 -17.00 13.78
C TYR A 186 7.91 -16.67 14.69
N PHE A 187 9.07 -16.49 14.08
CA PHE A 187 10.32 -16.22 14.77
C PHE A 187 11.10 -15.05 14.16
N ILE A 188 11.81 -14.33 15.03
CA ILE A 188 12.98 -13.55 14.65
C ILE A 188 14.18 -14.47 14.87
N HIS A 189 14.92 -14.82 13.81
CA HIS A 189 15.95 -15.84 13.87
C HIS A 189 17.14 -15.57 12.94
N GLY A 190 18.22 -16.31 13.09
CA GLY A 190 19.41 -16.21 12.25
C GLY A 190 19.23 -16.76 10.84
N THR A 191 20.24 -16.63 10.02
CA THR A 191 20.24 -17.15 8.66
C THR A 191 21.62 -17.57 8.20
N LEU A 192 21.68 -18.67 7.48
CA LEU A 192 22.88 -19.10 6.74
C LEU A 192 23.07 -18.27 5.45
N TYR A 193 22.03 -17.56 4.99
CA TYR A 193 21.98 -16.87 3.70
C TYR A 193 22.03 -15.35 3.87
N THR A 194 23.08 -14.81 4.47
CA THR A 194 23.24 -13.38 4.78
C THR A 194 23.16 -12.47 3.55
N ARG A 195 23.57 -12.98 2.36
CA ARG A 195 23.45 -12.26 1.06
C ARG A 195 22.02 -11.94 0.65
N LEU A 196 21.03 -12.57 1.26
CA LEU A 196 19.62 -12.40 0.98
C LEU A 196 18.92 -11.44 1.94
N LEU A 197 19.61 -10.92 2.96
CA LEU A 197 19.08 -9.91 3.85
C LEU A 197 18.69 -8.63 3.05
N GLY A 198 17.64 -7.96 3.50
CA GLY A 198 17.07 -6.80 2.82
C GLY A 198 16.03 -7.14 1.76
N LYS A 199 15.55 -8.39 1.69
CA LYS A 199 14.55 -8.84 0.71
C LYS A 199 13.38 -9.52 1.37
N ASN A 200 12.19 -9.38 0.78
CA ASN A 200 10.99 -10.12 1.18
C ASN A 200 10.99 -11.50 0.52
N ILE A 201 11.57 -12.48 1.20
CA ILE A 201 11.84 -13.82 0.65
C ILE A 201 11.58 -14.97 1.63
N THR A 202 11.09 -14.67 2.84
CA THR A 202 10.83 -15.71 3.82
C THR A 202 9.40 -16.22 3.72
N HIS A 203 9.11 -17.27 4.48
CA HIS A 203 7.76 -17.84 4.62
C HIS A 203 6.99 -17.20 5.80
N GLY A 204 7.39 -15.98 6.22
CA GLY A 204 6.75 -15.21 7.27
C GLY A 204 7.64 -14.91 8.47
N CYS A 205 8.64 -15.74 8.79
CA CYS A 205 9.63 -15.42 9.82
C CYS A 205 10.53 -14.24 9.41
N VAL A 206 11.13 -13.59 10.40
CA VAL A 206 12.05 -12.48 10.21
C VAL A 206 13.49 -12.97 10.36
N ARG A 207 14.26 -12.95 9.27
CA ARG A 207 15.68 -13.34 9.27
C ARG A 207 16.56 -12.14 9.59
N VAL A 208 17.50 -12.32 10.48
CA VAL A 208 18.47 -11.30 10.94
C VAL A 208 19.88 -11.85 10.81
N GLY A 209 20.86 -10.99 10.56
CA GLY A 209 22.27 -11.37 10.60
C GLY A 209 22.71 -11.75 12.02
N ASP A 210 23.65 -12.69 12.16
CA ASP A 210 23.99 -13.32 13.45
C ASP A 210 24.47 -12.33 14.51
N GLU A 211 25.28 -11.33 14.12
CA GLU A 211 25.79 -10.32 15.06
C GLU A 211 24.66 -9.43 15.61
N ASP A 212 23.78 -8.95 14.74
CA ASP A 212 22.64 -8.13 15.15
C ASP A 212 21.63 -8.96 15.96
N LEU A 213 21.37 -10.18 15.53
CA LEU A 213 20.48 -11.10 16.24
C LEU A 213 20.97 -11.37 17.66
N LYS A 214 22.27 -11.56 17.85
CA LYS A 214 22.88 -11.77 19.17
C LYS A 214 22.61 -10.60 20.11
N ILE A 215 22.68 -9.36 19.59
CA ILE A 215 22.34 -8.16 20.35
C ILE A 215 20.85 -8.17 20.71
N VAL A 216 19.96 -8.38 19.72
CA VAL A 216 18.51 -8.48 19.95
C VAL A 216 18.19 -9.55 20.98
N TYR A 217 18.76 -10.75 20.82
CA TYR A 217 18.51 -11.89 21.71
C TYR A 217 18.94 -11.60 23.16
N ARG A 218 20.10 -10.98 23.35
CA ARG A 218 20.62 -10.66 24.70
C ARG A 218 19.83 -9.56 25.38
N THR A 219 19.33 -8.60 24.62
CA THR A 219 18.68 -7.41 25.15
C THR A 219 17.17 -7.61 25.37
N ALA A 220 16.49 -8.27 24.43
CA ALA A 220 15.06 -8.56 24.55
C ALA A 220 14.81 -9.69 25.57
N THR A 221 13.78 -9.50 26.40
CA THR A 221 13.28 -10.46 27.38
C THR A 221 11.92 -11.01 26.96
N LEU A 222 11.44 -12.05 27.61
CA LEU A 222 10.06 -12.48 27.47
C LEU A 222 9.12 -11.31 27.81
N GLY A 223 8.07 -11.12 27.01
CA GLY A 223 7.16 -9.98 27.12
C GLY A 223 7.66 -8.69 26.45
N THR A 224 8.89 -8.65 25.89
CA THR A 224 9.33 -7.51 25.07
C THR A 224 8.36 -7.33 23.88
N ARG A 225 7.83 -6.12 23.70
CA ARG A 225 6.87 -5.81 22.62
C ARG A 225 7.58 -5.85 21.27
N VAL A 226 6.88 -6.39 20.27
CA VAL A 226 7.30 -6.45 18.87
C VAL A 226 6.23 -5.80 18.01
N LEU A 227 6.56 -4.70 17.38
CA LEU A 227 5.68 -3.94 16.49
C LEU A 227 6.09 -4.20 15.05
N ILE A 228 5.17 -4.69 14.21
CA ILE A 228 5.44 -5.06 12.81
C ILE A 228 4.47 -4.29 11.90
N PHE A 229 4.99 -3.61 10.87
CA PHE A 229 4.20 -2.84 9.90
C PHE A 229 4.78 -2.90 8.49
#